data_c2b256d89d42fc2fc8f330be684f6c28
#
_entry.id   c2b256d89d42fc2fc8f330be684f6c28
#
_cell.length_a   1.000
_cell.length_b   1.000
_cell.length_c   1.000
_cell.angle_alpha   90.00
_cell.angle_beta   90.00
_cell.angle_gamma   90.00
#
_symmetry.space_group_name_H-M   'P 1'
#
loop_
_entity.id
_entity.type
_entity.pdbx_description
1 polymer ?
#
loop_
_entity_poly.entity_id
_entity_poly.type
_entity_poly.pdbx_seq_one_letter_code
_entity_poly.pdbx_strand_id
1 'polypeptide(L)'
;MAELPTIPTNVTVHLGAPNTQARNVTVPFTDYIKNVASSEIFPSWPQAALRANILAQISYTLNRVYTEYYPSRGYDFDITNDTRYDHAYTENGEVFDTVSVIVDELFNNYIRRKGTVEPLAAKFCDGRITLCDGLLQWGTVELANQGYDTLEILKYYYGDDIEIVENAPLADKTESYPGTALSRGSFGDDVRTIKNELSRIRRNYPAIPALTVTSVYDGETEAAVREFQRIFNLTPDGIVGKATWYQIKRVYTAVKRLAELTSEGLTIPEVERVFRTTLSLGDRGVEVEAVQYYLAFLGYFYPQLAPIPINGFFDDMTRDAVFTFQNAYGLPVTGEINLETYYTIERAYKETVAQLPANYRSAIGEPYPGRFLVEGDRGEEVRVIQGYLSRISRTDPAIPDVAADGIFGPQTKRAVVALQKQLGVEENGAIGPVEWVEIILRGNRV
;
A
#
# COMPACT_ATOMS: atom_id res chain seq x y z
N MET A 1 -6.20 -4.76 -4.54
CA MET A 1 -5.89 -3.39 -5.03
C MET A 1 -5.42 -2.56 -3.85
N ALA A 2 -4.44 -1.68 -4.05
CA ALA A 2 -4.00 -0.74 -3.03
C ALA A 2 -5.14 0.20 -2.62
N GLU A 3 -5.24 0.54 -1.35
CA GLU A 3 -6.16 1.58 -0.87
C GLU A 3 -5.60 2.95 -1.29
N LEU A 4 -5.95 3.34 -2.51
CA LEU A 4 -5.50 4.61 -3.07
C LEU A 4 -6.26 5.77 -2.40
N PRO A 5 -5.62 6.95 -2.29
CA PRO A 5 -6.28 8.14 -1.78
C PRO A 5 -7.56 8.45 -2.54
N THR A 6 -8.61 8.74 -1.81
CA THR A 6 -9.89 9.22 -2.33
C THR A 6 -10.08 10.68 -1.95
N ILE A 7 -10.86 11.40 -2.72
CA ILE A 7 -11.28 12.75 -2.36
C ILE A 7 -12.38 12.65 -1.32
N PRO A 8 -12.22 13.21 -0.12
CA PRO A 8 -13.28 13.16 0.88
C PRO A 8 -14.46 14.02 0.45
N THR A 9 -15.68 13.58 0.72
CA THR A 9 -16.89 14.40 0.46
C THR A 9 -16.87 15.67 1.29
N ASN A 10 -16.36 15.60 2.52
CA ASN A 10 -16.32 16.71 3.46
C ASN A 10 -14.98 16.78 4.20
N VAL A 11 -14.63 18.00 4.64
CA VAL A 11 -13.48 18.29 5.50
C VAL A 11 -13.96 18.97 6.76
N THR A 12 -13.44 18.56 7.92
CA THR A 12 -13.70 19.19 9.21
C THR A 12 -12.56 20.17 9.54
N VAL A 13 -12.89 21.45 9.61
CA VAL A 13 -11.94 22.55 9.84
C VAL A 13 -12.06 23.03 11.28
N HIS A 14 -10.95 23.05 12.00
CA HIS A 14 -10.85 23.68 13.32
C HIS A 14 -10.57 25.19 13.16
N LEU A 15 -11.43 26.03 13.75
CA LEU A 15 -11.34 27.50 13.59
C LEU A 15 -10.37 28.13 14.61
N GLY A 16 -9.13 27.66 14.62
CA GLY A 16 -8.07 28.14 15.51
C GLY A 16 -6.81 27.30 15.43
N ALA A 17 -5.84 27.59 16.29
CA ALA A 17 -4.66 26.73 16.45
C ALA A 17 -5.05 25.36 17.03
N PRO A 18 -4.33 24.26 16.72
CA PRO A 18 -4.77 22.89 17.06
C PRO A 18 -5.11 22.66 18.53
N ASN A 19 -4.41 23.34 19.44
CA ASN A 19 -4.55 23.17 20.89
C ASN A 19 -5.41 24.26 21.56
N THR A 20 -6.15 25.04 20.78
CA THR A 20 -7.07 26.06 21.31
C THR A 20 -8.48 25.55 21.42
N GLN A 21 -9.25 26.12 22.34
CA GLN A 21 -10.70 25.92 22.38
C GLN A 21 -11.36 26.72 21.26
N ALA A 22 -11.60 26.11 20.13
CA ALA A 22 -12.34 26.68 19.02
C ALA A 22 -13.34 25.65 18.48
N ARG A 23 -14.33 26.08 17.75
CA ARG A 23 -15.29 25.16 17.14
C ARG A 23 -14.76 24.53 15.86
N ASN A 24 -15.25 23.36 15.57
CA ASN A 24 -15.05 22.68 14.31
C ASN A 24 -16.25 22.95 13.39
N VAL A 25 -15.97 23.11 12.10
CA VAL A 25 -17.00 23.21 11.06
C VAL A 25 -16.72 22.16 9.99
N THR A 26 -17.75 21.44 9.58
CA THR A 26 -17.64 20.47 8.49
C THR A 26 -18.25 21.06 7.23
N VAL A 27 -17.47 21.08 6.16
CA VAL A 27 -17.84 21.70 4.88
C VAL A 27 -17.52 20.75 3.72
N PRO A 28 -18.23 20.83 2.58
CA PRO A 28 -17.87 20.10 1.37
C PRO A 28 -16.42 20.36 0.99
N PHE A 29 -15.71 19.33 0.54
CA PHE A 29 -14.29 19.45 0.17
C PHE A 29 -14.05 20.52 -0.90
N THR A 30 -14.89 20.55 -1.92
CA THR A 30 -14.79 21.57 -2.98
C THR A 30 -14.98 23.00 -2.46
N ASP A 31 -15.95 23.20 -1.56
CA ASP A 31 -16.21 24.51 -0.96
C ASP A 31 -15.06 24.97 -0.07
N TYR A 32 -14.45 24.01 0.66
CA TYR A 32 -13.24 24.27 1.43
C TYR A 32 -12.10 24.76 0.53
N ILE A 33 -11.81 24.05 -0.56
CA ILE A 33 -10.72 24.45 -1.48
C ILE A 33 -11.01 25.79 -2.18
N LYS A 34 -12.26 26.02 -2.60
CA LYS A 34 -12.67 27.32 -3.18
C LYS A 34 -12.44 28.47 -2.22
N ASN A 35 -12.81 28.29 -0.96
CA ASN A 35 -12.63 29.28 0.08
C ASN A 35 -11.15 29.54 0.38
N VAL A 36 -10.35 28.49 0.58
CA VAL A 36 -8.90 28.61 0.82
C VAL A 36 -8.22 29.32 -0.36
N ALA A 37 -8.48 28.88 -1.58
CA ALA A 37 -7.87 29.48 -2.76
C ALA A 37 -8.25 30.96 -2.91
N SER A 38 -9.52 31.29 -2.66
CA SER A 38 -9.98 32.70 -2.73
C SER A 38 -9.40 33.55 -1.60
N SER A 39 -9.02 32.95 -0.47
CA SER A 39 -8.40 33.65 0.66
C SER A 39 -6.89 33.87 0.50
N GLU A 40 -6.22 33.06 -0.34
CA GLU A 40 -4.75 33.04 -0.43
C GLU A 40 -4.18 33.55 -1.75
N ILE A 41 -4.93 33.46 -2.87
CA ILE A 41 -4.44 33.85 -4.20
C ILE A 41 -5.39 34.81 -4.90
N PHE A 42 -4.86 35.61 -5.82
CA PHE A 42 -5.66 36.63 -6.51
C PHE A 42 -6.24 36.06 -7.81
N PRO A 43 -7.56 36.30 -8.08
CA PRO A 43 -8.24 35.74 -9.27
C PRO A 43 -7.70 36.27 -10.61
N SER A 44 -6.93 37.35 -10.59
CA SER A 44 -6.30 37.97 -11.76
C SER A 44 -4.95 37.36 -12.15
N TRP A 45 -4.45 36.35 -11.40
CA TRP A 45 -3.19 35.71 -11.72
C TRP A 45 -3.27 34.86 -13.00
N PRO A 46 -2.12 34.58 -13.67
CA PRO A 46 -2.10 33.69 -14.82
C PRO A 46 -2.69 32.31 -14.50
N GLN A 47 -3.38 31.70 -15.46
CA GLN A 47 -4.05 30.40 -15.30
C GLN A 47 -3.11 29.31 -14.79
N ALA A 48 -1.87 29.24 -15.33
CA ALA A 48 -0.90 28.26 -14.88
C ALA A 48 -0.53 28.42 -13.40
N ALA A 49 -0.42 29.66 -12.91
CA ALA A 49 -0.14 29.96 -11.51
C ALA A 49 -1.34 29.61 -10.62
N LEU A 50 -2.57 29.96 -11.02
CA LEU A 50 -3.78 29.61 -10.29
C LEU A 50 -3.90 28.08 -10.12
N ARG A 51 -3.77 27.35 -11.21
CA ARG A 51 -3.84 25.87 -11.21
C ARG A 51 -2.77 25.22 -10.35
N ALA A 52 -1.53 25.70 -10.40
CA ALA A 52 -0.44 25.18 -9.59
C ALA A 52 -0.69 25.38 -8.09
N ASN A 53 -1.16 26.57 -7.68
CA ASN A 53 -1.51 26.85 -6.30
C ASN A 53 -2.69 26.01 -5.82
N ILE A 54 -3.76 25.88 -6.60
CA ILE A 54 -4.94 25.07 -6.26
C ILE A 54 -4.57 23.60 -6.12
N LEU A 55 -3.77 23.04 -7.03
CA LEU A 55 -3.29 21.65 -6.91
C LEU A 55 -2.43 21.44 -5.66
N ALA A 56 -1.62 22.42 -5.28
CA ALA A 56 -0.84 22.36 -4.04
C ALA A 56 -1.76 22.34 -2.80
N GLN A 57 -2.77 23.21 -2.75
CA GLN A 57 -3.77 23.27 -1.67
C GLN A 57 -4.58 21.98 -1.56
N ILE A 58 -5.04 21.42 -2.69
CA ILE A 58 -5.73 20.12 -2.74
C ILE A 58 -4.81 19.04 -2.17
N SER A 59 -3.59 18.93 -2.67
CA SER A 59 -2.66 17.87 -2.29
C SER A 59 -2.28 17.94 -0.81
N TYR A 60 -2.03 19.12 -0.28
CA TYR A 60 -1.76 19.34 1.13
C TYR A 60 -2.93 18.94 2.01
N THR A 61 -4.14 19.34 1.66
CA THR A 61 -5.37 18.97 2.38
C THR A 61 -5.56 17.46 2.38
N LEU A 62 -5.41 16.82 1.21
CA LEU A 62 -5.52 15.36 1.09
C LEU A 62 -4.43 14.63 1.88
N ASN A 63 -3.20 15.15 1.94
CA ASN A 63 -2.16 14.58 2.77
C ASN A 63 -2.55 14.60 4.25
N ARG A 64 -3.12 15.69 4.76
CA ARG A 64 -3.62 15.79 6.15
C ARG A 64 -4.72 14.77 6.45
N VAL A 65 -5.66 14.58 5.53
CA VAL A 65 -6.74 13.60 5.64
C VAL A 65 -6.20 12.18 5.55
N TYR A 66 -5.43 11.88 4.52
CA TYR A 66 -4.91 10.54 4.25
C TYR A 66 -3.97 10.00 5.33
N THR A 67 -3.14 10.87 5.90
CA THR A 67 -2.24 10.50 7.00
C THR A 67 -2.92 10.53 8.36
N GLU A 68 -4.21 10.87 8.43
CA GLU A 68 -4.94 11.12 9.68
C GLU A 68 -4.12 12.02 10.63
N TYR A 69 -3.55 13.09 10.07
CA TYR A 69 -2.55 13.90 10.77
C TYR A 69 -3.04 14.40 12.13
N TYR A 70 -4.23 14.99 12.18
CA TYR A 70 -4.83 15.46 13.42
C TYR A 70 -5.53 14.37 14.21
N PRO A 71 -6.33 13.47 13.60
CA PRO A 71 -6.94 12.34 14.33
C PRO A 71 -5.91 11.46 15.05
N SER A 72 -4.76 11.18 14.43
CA SER A 72 -3.67 10.41 15.08
C SER A 72 -3.05 11.11 16.30
N ARG A 73 -3.34 12.40 16.50
CA ARG A 73 -2.92 13.22 17.65
C ARG A 73 -4.02 13.42 18.68
N GLY A 74 -5.20 12.77 18.46
CA GLY A 74 -6.34 12.83 19.36
C GLY A 74 -7.29 14.01 19.12
N TYR A 75 -7.17 14.67 17.97
CA TYR A 75 -8.10 15.73 17.57
C TYR A 75 -9.26 15.17 16.74
N ASP A 76 -10.39 15.86 16.73
CA ASP A 76 -11.62 15.49 16.03
C ASP A 76 -11.86 16.35 14.75
N PHE A 77 -10.80 16.79 14.12
CA PHE A 77 -10.80 17.58 12.88
C PHE A 77 -9.68 17.13 11.93
N ASP A 78 -9.79 17.56 10.67
CA ASP A 78 -8.85 17.18 9.61
C ASP A 78 -7.76 18.22 9.38
N ILE A 79 -8.10 19.50 9.57
CA ILE A 79 -7.25 20.63 9.23
C ILE A 79 -7.64 21.86 10.08
N THR A 80 -6.74 22.82 10.19
CA THR A 80 -7.02 24.09 10.88
C THR A 80 -7.14 25.24 9.91
N ASN A 81 -7.72 26.37 10.37
CA ASN A 81 -7.69 27.63 9.64
C ASN A 81 -6.57 28.58 10.06
N ASP A 82 -5.61 28.10 10.86
CA ASP A 82 -4.47 28.89 11.30
C ASP A 82 -3.28 28.67 10.33
N THR A 83 -2.91 29.71 9.61
CA THR A 83 -1.86 29.68 8.57
C THR A 83 -0.45 29.33 9.09
N ARG A 84 -0.26 29.30 10.39
CA ARG A 84 0.98 28.79 11.00
C ARG A 84 1.06 27.25 10.95
N TYR A 85 -0.07 26.59 10.75
CA TYR A 85 -0.19 25.13 10.74
C TYR A 85 -0.67 24.61 9.39
N ASP A 86 -1.72 25.25 8.83
CA ASP A 86 -2.36 24.81 7.60
C ASP A 86 -2.78 26.02 6.72
N HIS A 87 -4.03 26.13 6.33
CA HIS A 87 -4.53 27.05 5.30
C HIS A 87 -5.31 28.26 5.86
N ALA A 88 -5.35 29.33 5.08
CA ALA A 88 -6.24 30.47 5.35
C ALA A 88 -7.69 30.13 4.95
N TYR A 89 -8.44 29.48 5.84
CA TYR A 89 -9.86 29.28 5.65
C TYR A 89 -10.66 30.36 6.41
N THR A 90 -11.56 31.07 5.74
CA THR A 90 -12.42 32.10 6.33
C THR A 90 -13.88 31.64 6.23
N GLU A 91 -14.49 31.30 7.36
CA GLU A 91 -15.90 30.88 7.37
C GLU A 91 -16.80 31.95 6.76
N ASN A 92 -17.64 31.57 5.79
CA ASN A 92 -18.47 32.48 4.97
C ASN A 92 -17.66 33.52 4.19
N GLY A 93 -16.37 33.27 3.92
CA GLY A 93 -15.53 34.11 3.09
C GLY A 93 -16.03 34.18 1.65
N GLU A 94 -15.71 35.29 0.97
CA GLU A 94 -16.02 35.45 -0.44
C GLU A 94 -15.26 34.43 -1.30
N VAL A 95 -15.94 33.89 -2.31
CA VAL A 95 -15.35 32.96 -3.29
C VAL A 95 -15.38 33.65 -4.67
N PHE A 96 -14.21 33.74 -5.30
CA PHE A 96 -14.11 34.31 -6.64
C PHE A 96 -14.56 33.34 -7.73
N ASP A 97 -15.38 33.79 -8.68
CA ASP A 97 -15.90 32.94 -9.77
C ASP A 97 -14.77 32.25 -10.56
N THR A 98 -13.70 32.98 -10.89
CA THR A 98 -12.55 32.45 -11.62
C THR A 98 -11.91 31.28 -10.86
N VAL A 99 -11.75 31.41 -9.54
CA VAL A 99 -11.20 30.37 -8.68
C VAL A 99 -12.17 29.20 -8.59
N SER A 100 -13.46 29.45 -8.43
CA SER A 100 -14.50 28.42 -8.35
C SER A 100 -14.49 27.51 -9.57
N VAL A 101 -14.43 28.08 -10.78
CA VAL A 101 -14.38 27.31 -12.03
C VAL A 101 -13.15 26.40 -12.07
N ILE A 102 -11.97 26.92 -11.70
CA ILE A 102 -10.73 26.12 -11.72
C ILE A 102 -10.77 25.01 -10.67
N VAL A 103 -11.31 25.27 -9.48
CA VAL A 103 -11.47 24.23 -8.45
C VAL A 103 -12.44 23.15 -8.92
N ASP A 104 -13.56 23.49 -9.55
CA ASP A 104 -14.52 22.52 -10.09
C ASP A 104 -13.90 21.61 -11.17
N GLU A 105 -12.89 22.09 -11.90
CA GLU A 105 -12.13 21.30 -12.86
C GLU A 105 -11.07 20.40 -12.19
N LEU A 106 -10.49 20.82 -11.06
CA LEU A 106 -9.28 20.20 -10.50
C LEU A 106 -9.52 19.47 -9.17
N PHE A 107 -10.68 19.60 -8.52
CA PHE A 107 -10.89 19.15 -7.13
C PHE A 107 -10.57 17.68 -6.88
N ASN A 108 -10.62 16.85 -7.91
CA ASN A 108 -10.31 15.42 -7.84
C ASN A 108 -8.93 15.05 -8.45
N ASN A 109 -8.05 16.05 -8.59
CA ASN A 109 -6.68 15.87 -9.02
C ASN A 109 -5.73 16.25 -7.87
N TYR A 110 -4.64 15.50 -7.70
CA TYR A 110 -3.66 15.82 -6.68
C TYR A 110 -2.24 15.44 -7.11
N ILE A 111 -1.25 16.01 -6.44
CA ILE A 111 0.17 15.78 -6.68
C ILE A 111 0.62 14.62 -5.79
N ARG A 112 1.42 13.71 -6.35
CA ARG A 112 2.18 12.71 -5.57
C ARG A 112 3.60 12.56 -6.14
N ARG A 113 4.49 11.90 -5.40
CA ARG A 113 5.76 11.45 -5.97
C ARG A 113 5.56 10.18 -6.79
N LYS A 114 6.30 10.03 -7.87
CA LYS A 114 6.27 8.82 -8.70
C LYS A 114 6.67 7.60 -7.87
N GLY A 115 5.88 6.53 -7.97
CA GLY A 115 6.11 5.29 -7.22
C GLY A 115 5.57 5.30 -5.78
N THR A 116 4.99 6.40 -5.31
CA THR A 116 4.29 6.48 -4.02
C THR A 116 2.80 6.63 -4.20
N VAL A 117 2.02 6.40 -3.16
CA VAL A 117 0.56 6.49 -3.21
C VAL A 117 0.00 7.69 -2.46
N GLU A 118 0.67 8.15 -1.40
CA GLU A 118 0.17 9.26 -0.60
C GLU A 118 0.18 10.58 -1.38
N PRO A 119 -0.82 11.45 -1.17
CA PRO A 119 -0.77 12.82 -1.67
C PRO A 119 0.45 13.55 -1.11
N LEU A 120 1.11 14.33 -1.94
CA LEU A 120 2.25 15.13 -1.51
C LEU A 120 1.82 16.11 -0.40
N ALA A 121 2.59 16.21 0.67
CA ALA A 121 2.46 17.30 1.63
C ALA A 121 2.97 18.61 0.99
N ALA A 122 2.23 19.08 0.00
CA ALA A 122 2.60 20.15 -0.92
C ALA A 122 2.60 21.51 -0.22
N LYS A 123 3.58 21.71 0.67
CA LYS A 123 3.74 22.96 1.44
C LYS A 123 3.93 24.15 0.53
N PHE A 124 3.34 25.26 0.91
CA PHE A 124 3.47 26.53 0.20
C PHE A 124 3.48 27.73 1.15
N CYS A 125 3.86 28.88 0.67
CA CYS A 125 3.81 30.16 1.37
C CYS A 125 3.74 31.31 0.36
N ASP A 126 3.48 32.54 0.82
CA ASP A 126 3.29 33.69 -0.07
C ASP A 126 4.53 34.01 -0.93
N GLY A 127 5.73 33.76 -0.42
CA GLY A 127 6.99 33.97 -1.15
C GLY A 127 7.49 35.41 -1.17
N ARG A 128 6.83 36.33 -0.46
CA ARG A 128 7.23 37.76 -0.32
C ARG A 128 7.44 38.16 1.14
N ILE A 129 6.47 37.83 1.98
CA ILE A 129 6.52 38.10 3.42
C ILE A 129 7.07 36.86 4.15
N THR A 130 6.63 35.68 3.75
CA THR A 130 7.05 34.40 4.30
C THR A 130 7.77 33.59 3.24
N LEU A 131 8.92 33.04 3.59
CA LEU A 131 9.68 32.11 2.76
C LEU A 131 9.64 30.72 3.37
N CYS A 132 9.54 29.68 2.53
CA CYS A 132 9.54 28.28 2.92
C CYS A 132 10.25 27.42 1.86
N ASP A 133 10.49 26.18 2.20
CA ASP A 133 11.05 25.15 1.32
C ASP A 133 9.99 24.47 0.43
N GLY A 134 8.88 25.16 0.16
CA GLY A 134 7.77 24.73 -0.69
C GLY A 134 7.52 25.69 -1.85
N LEU A 135 6.30 25.62 -2.38
CA LEU A 135 5.87 26.50 -3.46
C LEU A 135 5.72 27.95 -2.96
N LEU A 136 6.31 28.88 -3.67
CA LEU A 136 6.16 30.30 -3.43
C LEU A 136 5.03 30.84 -4.31
N GLN A 137 3.91 31.24 -3.70
CA GLN A 137 2.69 31.63 -4.43
C GLN A 137 2.98 32.74 -5.45
N TRP A 138 3.64 33.83 -5.06
CA TRP A 138 4.04 34.90 -6.00
C TRP A 138 5.09 34.44 -7.02
N GLY A 139 5.95 33.51 -6.66
CA GLY A 139 6.92 32.93 -7.58
C GLY A 139 6.25 32.13 -8.71
N THR A 140 5.07 31.52 -8.46
CA THR A 140 4.30 30.86 -9.53
C THR A 140 3.85 31.85 -10.61
N VAL A 141 3.52 33.08 -10.20
CA VAL A 141 3.14 34.14 -11.15
C VAL A 141 4.32 34.56 -12.04
N GLU A 142 5.51 34.65 -11.43
CA GLU A 142 6.73 34.99 -12.17
C GLU A 142 7.08 33.89 -13.20
N LEU A 143 6.99 32.61 -12.81
CA LEU A 143 7.22 31.49 -13.71
C LEU A 143 6.18 31.41 -14.83
N ALA A 144 4.90 31.59 -14.50
CA ALA A 144 3.82 31.61 -15.48
C ALA A 144 3.99 32.73 -16.51
N ASN A 145 4.44 33.92 -16.09
CA ASN A 145 4.75 35.02 -16.98
C ASN A 145 5.98 34.77 -17.88
N GLN A 146 6.87 33.82 -17.49
CA GLN A 146 7.98 33.33 -18.29
C GLN A 146 7.55 32.20 -19.25
N GLY A 147 6.28 31.80 -19.24
CA GLY A 147 5.72 30.76 -20.12
C GLY A 147 5.72 29.36 -19.57
N TYR A 148 6.05 29.16 -18.28
CA TYR A 148 5.95 27.84 -17.63
C TYR A 148 4.49 27.41 -17.51
N ASP A 149 4.23 26.15 -17.84
CA ASP A 149 2.92 25.53 -17.60
C ASP A 149 2.73 25.12 -16.13
N THR A 150 1.54 24.66 -15.80
CA THR A 150 1.19 24.24 -14.43
C THR A 150 2.11 23.15 -13.88
N LEU A 151 2.42 22.12 -14.68
CA LEU A 151 3.26 21.00 -14.25
C LEU A 151 4.73 21.41 -14.12
N GLU A 152 5.22 22.25 -15.02
CA GLU A 152 6.56 22.82 -14.96
C GLU A 152 6.75 23.68 -13.72
N ILE A 153 5.75 24.52 -13.36
CA ILE A 153 5.75 25.29 -12.11
C ILE A 153 5.80 24.37 -10.89
N LEU A 154 4.96 23.33 -10.86
CA LEU A 154 4.96 22.38 -9.74
C LEU A 154 6.27 21.64 -9.62
N LYS A 155 6.88 21.19 -10.72
CA LYS A 155 8.19 20.54 -10.73
C LYS A 155 9.32 21.46 -10.28
N TYR A 156 9.25 22.73 -10.62
CA TYR A 156 10.24 23.72 -10.18
C TYR A 156 10.34 23.79 -8.65
N TYR A 157 9.21 23.67 -7.93
CA TYR A 157 9.18 23.75 -6.47
C TYR A 157 9.27 22.39 -5.77
N TYR A 158 8.73 21.34 -6.35
CA TYR A 158 8.61 20.05 -5.70
C TYR A 158 9.52 18.95 -6.27
N GLY A 159 10.21 19.22 -7.39
CA GLY A 159 11.13 18.29 -8.05
C GLY A 159 10.51 17.57 -9.24
N ASP A 160 11.37 16.98 -10.09
CA ASP A 160 10.97 16.32 -11.35
C ASP A 160 10.27 14.97 -11.14
N ASP A 161 10.37 14.42 -9.94
CA ASP A 161 9.82 13.13 -9.55
C ASP A 161 8.34 13.18 -9.14
N ILE A 162 7.69 14.32 -9.31
CA ILE A 162 6.24 14.44 -9.08
C ILE A 162 5.42 14.08 -10.32
N GLU A 163 4.18 13.69 -10.06
CA GLU A 163 3.12 13.52 -11.07
C GLU A 163 1.77 14.00 -10.53
N ILE A 164 0.85 14.35 -11.43
CA ILE A 164 -0.53 14.67 -11.08
C ILE A 164 -1.36 13.40 -11.27
N VAL A 165 -2.03 12.97 -10.20
CA VAL A 165 -3.08 11.95 -10.28
C VAL A 165 -4.37 12.66 -10.66
N GLU A 166 -4.99 12.21 -11.74
CA GLU A 166 -6.23 12.77 -12.24
C GLU A 166 -7.41 11.86 -11.91
N ASN A 167 -8.59 12.47 -11.73
CA ASN A 167 -9.86 11.76 -11.56
C ASN A 167 -9.86 10.76 -10.38
N ALA A 168 -9.27 11.15 -9.25
CA ALA A 168 -9.35 10.36 -8.03
C ALA A 168 -10.82 10.19 -7.60
N PRO A 169 -11.24 8.99 -7.14
CA PRO A 169 -12.61 8.74 -6.75
C PRO A 169 -13.00 9.52 -5.50
N LEU A 170 -14.28 9.92 -5.42
CA LEU A 170 -14.85 10.52 -4.21
C LEU A 170 -15.34 9.40 -3.28
N ALA A 171 -15.10 9.56 -2.00
CA ALA A 171 -15.64 8.69 -0.96
C ALA A 171 -15.78 9.42 0.37
N ASP A 172 -16.67 8.93 1.22
CA ASP A 172 -16.72 9.40 2.59
C ASP A 172 -15.46 8.97 3.35
N LYS A 173 -15.00 9.83 4.25
CA LYS A 173 -13.87 9.48 5.12
C LYS A 173 -14.26 8.32 6.03
N THR A 174 -13.36 7.35 6.13
CA THR A 174 -13.46 6.28 7.13
C THR A 174 -12.27 6.40 8.09
N GLU A 175 -12.54 6.21 9.38
CA GLU A 175 -11.45 6.09 10.36
C GLU A 175 -10.62 4.83 10.03
N SER A 176 -9.29 4.92 10.11
CA SER A 176 -8.43 3.74 9.88
C SER A 176 -8.51 2.72 11.00
N TYR A 177 -8.94 3.10 12.19
CA TYR A 177 -9.13 2.16 13.30
C TYR A 177 -10.29 1.20 13.00
N PRO A 178 -10.09 -0.13 13.07
CA PRO A 178 -11.10 -1.11 12.63
C PRO A 178 -12.33 -1.24 13.55
N GLY A 179 -12.44 -0.42 14.61
CA GLY A 179 -13.55 -0.44 15.56
C GLY A 179 -13.41 -1.52 16.66
N THR A 180 -12.53 -2.50 16.47
CA THR A 180 -12.25 -3.57 17.44
C THR A 180 -10.78 -3.60 17.80
N ALA A 181 -10.47 -3.93 19.06
CA ALA A 181 -9.09 -4.06 19.49
C ALA A 181 -8.44 -5.33 18.90
N LEU A 182 -7.17 -5.21 18.48
CA LEU A 182 -6.38 -6.35 18.01
C LEU A 182 -5.53 -6.90 19.16
N SER A 183 -5.55 -8.21 19.32
CA SER A 183 -4.80 -8.95 20.35
C SER A 183 -4.36 -10.30 19.80
N ARG A 184 -3.65 -11.07 20.62
CA ARG A 184 -3.20 -12.40 20.24
C ARG A 184 -4.37 -13.26 19.75
N GLY A 185 -4.24 -13.82 18.56
CA GLY A 185 -5.29 -14.56 17.85
C GLY A 185 -6.12 -13.73 16.89
N SER A 186 -6.04 -12.39 16.92
CA SER A 186 -6.60 -11.54 15.86
C SER A 186 -5.91 -11.81 14.53
N PHE A 187 -6.64 -11.66 13.44
CA PHE A 187 -6.11 -11.86 12.08
C PHE A 187 -6.72 -10.85 11.10
N GLY A 188 -6.09 -10.67 9.96
CA GLY A 188 -6.60 -9.83 8.89
C GLY A 188 -5.66 -8.71 8.49
N ASP A 189 -6.14 -7.89 7.54
CA ASP A 189 -5.38 -6.77 6.97
C ASP A 189 -4.96 -5.74 8.01
N ASP A 190 -5.79 -5.50 9.03
CA ASP A 190 -5.47 -4.56 10.09
C ASP A 190 -4.27 -5.04 10.93
N VAL A 191 -4.18 -6.34 11.19
CA VAL A 191 -3.01 -6.94 11.84
C VAL A 191 -1.77 -6.79 10.96
N ARG A 192 -1.88 -7.07 9.68
CA ARG A 192 -0.77 -6.90 8.73
C ARG A 192 -0.32 -5.45 8.65
N THR A 193 -1.26 -4.50 8.63
CA THR A 193 -0.98 -3.07 8.62
C THR A 193 -0.13 -2.66 9.82
N ILE A 194 -0.56 -2.99 11.05
CA ILE A 194 0.23 -2.63 12.24
C ILE A 194 1.59 -3.33 12.29
N LYS A 195 1.69 -4.57 11.78
CA LYS A 195 2.97 -5.29 11.70
C LYS A 195 3.92 -4.63 10.71
N ASN A 196 3.46 -4.19 9.55
CA ASN A 196 4.24 -3.40 8.59
C ASN A 196 4.74 -2.10 9.23
N GLU A 197 3.83 -1.37 9.86
CA GLU A 197 4.15 -0.09 10.50
C GLU A 197 5.14 -0.26 11.65
N LEU A 198 4.93 -1.22 12.55
CA LEU A 198 5.87 -1.54 13.64
C LEU A 198 7.24 -1.99 13.12
N SER A 199 7.27 -2.79 12.05
CA SER A 199 8.52 -3.22 11.41
C SER A 199 9.31 -2.02 10.85
N ARG A 200 8.62 -1.02 10.29
CA ARG A 200 9.29 0.23 9.85
C ARG A 200 9.72 1.08 11.04
N ILE A 201 8.85 1.27 12.03
CA ILE A 201 9.13 2.04 13.25
C ILE A 201 10.34 1.47 13.98
N ARG A 202 10.48 0.16 14.05
CA ARG A 202 11.59 -0.55 14.68
C ARG A 202 12.95 -0.09 14.17
N ARG A 203 13.08 0.32 12.91
CA ARG A 203 14.37 0.82 12.37
C ARG A 203 14.86 2.07 13.10
N ASN A 204 13.94 2.89 13.61
CA ASN A 204 14.23 4.07 14.41
C ASN A 204 14.22 3.80 15.93
N TYR A 205 13.51 2.73 16.35
CA TYR A 205 13.35 2.33 17.75
C TYR A 205 13.74 0.84 17.92
N PRO A 206 15.05 0.52 17.91
CA PRO A 206 15.51 -0.88 17.86
C PRO A 206 15.22 -1.70 19.11
N ALA A 207 14.77 -1.08 20.21
CA ALA A 207 14.26 -1.78 21.38
C ALA A 207 12.96 -2.58 21.09
N ILE A 208 12.19 -2.18 20.08
CA ILE A 208 11.02 -2.94 19.62
C ILE A 208 11.53 -4.26 19.02
N PRO A 209 11.08 -5.43 19.51
CA PRO A 209 11.49 -6.73 18.97
C PRO A 209 11.20 -6.87 17.48
N ALA A 210 12.00 -7.68 16.79
CA ALA A 210 11.70 -8.05 15.42
C ALA A 210 10.40 -8.86 15.37
N LEU A 211 9.63 -8.67 14.31
CA LEU A 211 8.42 -9.43 14.05
C LEU A 211 8.33 -9.78 12.57
N THR A 212 7.72 -10.92 12.30
CA THR A 212 7.44 -11.36 10.93
C THR A 212 6.11 -10.76 10.47
N VAL A 213 6.12 -10.05 9.33
CA VAL A 213 4.91 -9.41 8.80
C VAL A 213 4.00 -10.50 8.20
N THR A 214 2.95 -10.81 8.93
CA THR A 214 1.89 -11.74 8.56
C THR A 214 0.53 -11.11 8.90
N SER A 215 -0.56 -11.73 8.51
CA SER A 215 -1.91 -11.29 8.87
C SER A 215 -2.39 -11.88 10.22
N VAL A 216 -1.52 -12.55 10.99
CA VAL A 216 -1.85 -13.14 12.29
C VAL A 216 -1.18 -12.36 13.41
N TYR A 217 -1.95 -11.99 14.44
CA TYR A 217 -1.45 -11.41 15.68
C TYR A 217 -0.89 -12.53 16.58
N ASP A 218 0.38 -12.78 16.45
CA ASP A 218 1.13 -13.82 17.17
C ASP A 218 1.85 -13.28 18.41
N GLY A 219 2.63 -14.15 19.08
CA GLY A 219 3.41 -13.75 20.25
C GLY A 219 4.52 -12.72 19.95
N GLU A 220 5.10 -12.72 18.74
CA GLU A 220 6.08 -11.72 18.32
C GLU A 220 5.42 -10.36 18.19
N THR A 221 4.22 -10.30 17.64
CA THR A 221 3.42 -9.08 17.52
C THR A 221 3.06 -8.52 18.90
N GLU A 222 2.59 -9.38 19.81
CA GLU A 222 2.27 -8.98 21.19
C GLU A 222 3.50 -8.39 21.90
N ALA A 223 4.67 -9.01 21.78
CA ALA A 223 5.91 -8.52 22.38
C ALA A 223 6.33 -7.17 21.78
N ALA A 224 6.22 -7.01 20.46
CA ALA A 224 6.54 -5.75 19.78
C ALA A 224 5.58 -4.63 20.19
N VAL A 225 4.29 -4.90 20.29
CA VAL A 225 3.27 -3.94 20.75
C VAL A 225 3.51 -3.54 22.20
N ARG A 226 3.78 -4.48 23.11
CA ARG A 226 4.10 -4.15 24.52
C ARG A 226 5.30 -3.23 24.62
N GLU A 227 6.36 -3.48 23.87
CA GLU A 227 7.54 -2.64 23.90
C GLU A 227 7.26 -1.27 23.27
N PHE A 228 6.54 -1.20 22.16
CA PHE A 228 6.06 0.05 21.58
C PHE A 228 5.27 0.87 22.59
N GLN A 229 4.29 0.24 23.26
CA GLN A 229 3.48 0.90 24.29
C GLN A 229 4.34 1.46 25.43
N ARG A 230 5.36 0.71 25.88
CA ARG A 230 6.30 1.17 26.92
C ARG A 230 7.11 2.38 26.46
N ILE A 231 7.65 2.37 25.25
CA ILE A 231 8.43 3.47 24.67
C ILE A 231 7.59 4.75 24.57
N PHE A 232 6.31 4.60 24.21
CA PHE A 232 5.43 5.76 23.97
C PHE A 232 4.46 6.06 25.12
N ASN A 233 4.75 5.57 26.34
CA ASN A 233 4.00 5.83 27.56
C ASN A 233 2.50 5.45 27.47
N LEU A 234 2.21 4.35 26.79
CA LEU A 234 0.88 3.71 26.80
C LEU A 234 0.87 2.55 27.81
N THR A 235 -0.31 2.05 28.17
CA THR A 235 -0.46 0.84 28.98
C THR A 235 0.14 -0.35 28.23
N PRO A 236 1.21 -1.01 28.75
CA PRO A 236 1.90 -2.08 28.03
C PRO A 236 1.19 -3.43 28.16
N ASP A 237 -0.06 -3.49 27.69
CA ASP A 237 -0.91 -4.70 27.76
C ASP A 237 -0.75 -5.62 26.53
N GLY A 238 -0.08 -5.15 25.49
CA GLY A 238 0.09 -5.89 24.24
C GLY A 238 -1.19 -5.95 23.40
N ILE A 239 -2.14 -5.04 23.62
CA ILE A 239 -3.41 -4.95 22.88
C ILE A 239 -3.42 -3.65 22.07
N VAL A 240 -3.76 -3.74 20.80
CA VAL A 240 -3.90 -2.57 19.93
C VAL A 240 -5.34 -2.09 19.97
N GLY A 241 -5.69 -1.35 21.04
CA GLY A 241 -6.92 -0.56 21.09
C GLY A 241 -6.76 0.77 20.31
N LYS A 242 -7.83 1.60 20.29
CA LYS A 242 -7.87 2.86 19.52
C LYS A 242 -6.65 3.77 19.81
N ALA A 243 -6.27 3.92 21.08
CA ALA A 243 -5.12 4.76 21.47
C ALA A 243 -3.78 4.22 20.94
N THR A 244 -3.54 2.91 21.05
CA THR A 244 -2.35 2.27 20.53
C THR A 244 -2.31 2.32 19.00
N TRP A 245 -3.43 2.10 18.33
CA TRP A 245 -3.56 2.22 16.87
C TRP A 245 -3.12 3.58 16.37
N TYR A 246 -3.74 4.64 16.87
CA TYR A 246 -3.40 5.99 16.43
C TYR A 246 -1.99 6.44 16.85
N GLN A 247 -1.47 5.93 17.96
CA GLN A 247 -0.07 6.19 18.30
C GLN A 247 0.90 5.49 17.32
N ILE A 248 0.59 4.27 16.85
CA ILE A 248 1.37 3.59 15.81
C ILE A 248 1.31 4.41 14.52
N LYS A 249 0.12 4.81 14.06
CA LYS A 249 -0.07 5.67 12.89
C LYS A 249 0.74 6.96 12.96
N ARG A 250 0.64 7.66 14.10
CA ARG A 250 1.38 8.90 14.35
C ARG A 250 2.89 8.72 14.24
N VAL A 251 3.42 7.69 14.90
CA VAL A 251 4.86 7.42 14.90
C VAL A 251 5.32 6.98 13.52
N TYR A 252 4.54 6.14 12.84
CA TYR A 252 4.82 5.70 11.47
C TYR A 252 4.89 6.88 10.49
N THR A 253 3.87 7.76 10.53
CA THR A 253 3.85 9.01 9.75
C THR A 253 5.10 9.87 10.02
N ALA A 254 5.52 9.97 11.29
CA ALA A 254 6.69 10.76 11.66
C ALA A 254 8.00 10.14 11.18
N VAL A 255 8.22 8.82 11.37
CA VAL A 255 9.48 8.16 10.97
C VAL A 255 9.64 8.05 9.46
N LYS A 256 8.54 7.99 8.70
CA LYS A 256 8.55 8.06 7.24
C LYS A 256 8.43 9.49 6.69
N ARG A 257 8.19 10.47 7.56
CA ARG A 257 8.02 11.88 7.20
C ARG A 257 6.86 12.10 6.19
N LEU A 258 5.80 11.30 6.29
CA LEU A 258 4.71 11.30 5.29
C LEU A 258 3.95 12.63 5.20
N ALA A 259 4.03 13.47 6.22
CA ALA A 259 3.44 14.81 6.26
C ALA A 259 4.45 15.94 5.95
N GLU A 260 5.55 15.60 5.28
CA GLU A 260 6.63 16.51 4.89
C GLU A 260 6.97 16.37 3.41
N LEU A 261 7.57 17.43 2.81
CA LEU A 261 8.01 17.40 1.41
C LEU A 261 9.07 16.32 1.12
N THR A 262 9.86 15.96 2.12
CA THR A 262 10.93 14.97 2.04
C THR A 262 10.48 13.59 2.55
N SER A 263 9.21 13.25 2.32
CA SER A 263 8.63 11.94 2.64
C SER A 263 9.43 10.78 2.04
N GLU A 264 9.55 9.66 2.78
CA GLU A 264 10.02 8.39 2.21
C GLU A 264 9.00 7.76 1.25
N GLY A 265 7.75 8.23 1.29
CA GLY A 265 6.65 7.71 0.51
C GLY A 265 6.06 6.39 1.02
N LEU A 266 4.82 6.16 0.65
CA LEU A 266 4.14 4.88 0.82
C LEU A 266 4.09 4.16 -0.52
N THR A 267 4.65 2.98 -0.58
CA THR A 267 4.61 2.15 -1.79
C THR A 267 3.30 1.36 -1.87
N ILE A 268 2.92 0.93 -3.08
CA ILE A 268 1.74 0.09 -3.29
C ILE A 268 1.73 -1.15 -2.37
N PRO A 269 2.83 -1.93 -2.23
CA PRO A 269 2.83 -3.09 -1.33
C PRO A 269 2.58 -2.76 0.15
N GLU A 270 2.91 -1.54 0.61
CA GLU A 270 2.69 -1.13 2.00
C GLU A 270 1.23 -0.82 2.30
N VAL A 271 0.45 -0.42 1.29
CA VAL A 271 -0.97 -0.04 1.43
C VAL A 271 -1.92 -1.05 0.81
N GLU A 272 -1.40 -2.13 0.24
CA GLU A 272 -2.20 -3.14 -0.42
C GLU A 272 -2.91 -4.02 0.62
N ARG A 273 -4.24 -4.04 0.56
CA ARG A 273 -5.04 -5.03 1.26
C ARG A 273 -5.09 -6.30 0.43
N VAL A 274 -4.78 -7.42 1.05
CA VAL A 274 -4.62 -8.70 0.36
C VAL A 274 -5.97 -9.35 0.07
N PHE A 275 -6.96 -9.17 0.94
CA PHE A 275 -8.30 -9.73 0.78
C PHE A 275 -9.38 -8.67 1.02
N ARG A 276 -10.32 -8.53 0.07
CA ARG A 276 -11.33 -7.45 0.09
C ARG A 276 -12.77 -7.93 0.02
N THR A 277 -13.01 -8.98 -0.73
CA THR A 277 -14.36 -9.49 -0.98
C THR A 277 -14.35 -11.00 -0.91
N THR A 278 -15.47 -11.59 -0.50
CA THR A 278 -15.67 -13.04 -0.62
C THR A 278 -15.46 -13.46 -2.06
N LEU A 279 -14.57 -14.43 -2.27
CA LEU A 279 -14.33 -15.01 -3.59
C LEU A 279 -15.23 -16.23 -3.77
N SER A 280 -15.86 -16.33 -4.95
CA SER A 280 -16.82 -17.38 -5.28
C SER A 280 -16.69 -17.81 -6.74
N LEU A 281 -17.40 -18.87 -7.09
CA LEU A 281 -17.42 -19.41 -8.45
C LEU A 281 -17.71 -18.32 -9.49
N GLY A 282 -16.85 -18.19 -10.47
CA GLY A 282 -16.92 -17.20 -11.55
C GLY A 282 -16.04 -15.98 -11.36
N ASP A 283 -15.53 -15.73 -10.14
CA ASP A 283 -14.65 -14.60 -9.87
C ASP A 283 -13.30 -14.72 -10.58
N ARG A 284 -12.67 -13.58 -10.84
CA ARG A 284 -11.40 -13.49 -11.55
C ARG A 284 -10.49 -12.44 -10.92
N GLY A 285 -9.20 -12.68 -10.99
CA GLY A 285 -8.20 -11.69 -10.62
C GLY A 285 -7.08 -12.25 -9.76
N VAL A 286 -6.19 -11.35 -9.34
CA VAL A 286 -4.97 -11.69 -8.56
C VAL A 286 -5.28 -12.29 -7.19
N GLU A 287 -6.43 -11.97 -6.61
CA GLU A 287 -6.86 -12.56 -5.32
C GLU A 287 -7.23 -14.03 -5.48
N VAL A 288 -7.90 -14.39 -6.59
CA VAL A 288 -8.18 -15.79 -6.94
C VAL A 288 -6.88 -16.53 -7.20
N GLU A 289 -5.98 -15.94 -7.97
CA GLU A 289 -4.65 -16.52 -8.26
C GLU A 289 -3.85 -16.78 -6.99
N ALA A 290 -3.84 -15.83 -6.04
CA ALA A 290 -3.16 -15.99 -4.76
C ALA A 290 -3.71 -17.18 -3.95
N VAL A 291 -5.02 -17.33 -3.90
CA VAL A 291 -5.66 -18.44 -3.19
C VAL A 291 -5.40 -19.78 -3.91
N GLN A 292 -5.56 -19.83 -5.22
CA GLN A 292 -5.23 -21.02 -6.01
C GLN A 292 -3.81 -21.48 -5.71
N TYR A 293 -2.90 -20.55 -5.56
CA TYR A 293 -1.55 -20.86 -5.20
C TYR A 293 -1.41 -21.46 -3.81
N TYR A 294 -1.93 -20.80 -2.81
CA TYR A 294 -1.82 -21.35 -1.47
C TYR A 294 -2.41 -22.76 -1.41
N LEU A 295 -3.55 -23.00 -2.06
CA LEU A 295 -4.17 -24.32 -2.11
C LEU A 295 -3.34 -25.32 -2.92
N ALA A 296 -2.83 -24.92 -4.08
CA ALA A 296 -1.95 -25.77 -4.88
C ALA A 296 -0.66 -26.12 -4.13
N PHE A 297 -0.03 -25.16 -3.46
CA PHE A 297 1.12 -25.41 -2.59
C PHE A 297 0.80 -26.38 -1.46
N LEU A 298 -0.31 -26.16 -0.76
CA LEU A 298 -0.74 -27.05 0.31
C LEU A 298 -1.02 -28.47 -0.23
N GLY A 299 -1.51 -28.62 -1.46
CA GLY A 299 -1.74 -29.88 -2.12
C GLY A 299 -0.50 -30.78 -2.25
N TYR A 300 0.72 -30.22 -2.25
CA TYR A 300 1.94 -31.03 -2.19
C TYR A 300 2.11 -31.78 -0.86
N PHE A 301 1.58 -31.24 0.22
CA PHE A 301 1.78 -31.75 1.56
C PHE A 301 0.54 -32.44 2.13
N TYR A 302 -0.62 -32.10 1.58
CA TYR A 302 -1.93 -32.61 2.00
C TYR A 302 -2.62 -33.34 0.83
N PRO A 303 -2.44 -34.66 0.69
CA PRO A 303 -2.93 -35.43 -0.48
C PRO A 303 -4.45 -35.36 -0.74
N GLN A 304 -5.23 -34.94 0.25
CA GLN A 304 -6.67 -34.72 0.11
C GLN A 304 -7.01 -33.47 -0.70
N LEU A 305 -6.08 -32.51 -0.84
CA LEU A 305 -6.25 -31.35 -1.69
C LEU A 305 -5.83 -31.74 -3.11
N ALA A 306 -6.79 -31.84 -4.02
CA ALA A 306 -6.48 -32.09 -5.42
C ALA A 306 -5.66 -30.94 -6.03
N PRO A 307 -4.74 -31.22 -6.94
CA PRO A 307 -4.06 -30.18 -7.71
C PRO A 307 -5.08 -29.28 -8.45
N ILE A 308 -4.87 -27.97 -8.36
CA ILE A 308 -5.71 -26.99 -9.06
C ILE A 308 -4.84 -26.06 -9.93
N PRO A 309 -5.35 -25.59 -11.07
CA PRO A 309 -4.62 -24.67 -11.91
C PRO A 309 -4.55 -23.29 -11.23
N ILE A 310 -3.41 -22.59 -11.41
CA ILE A 310 -3.23 -21.20 -10.98
C ILE A 310 -3.46 -20.31 -12.19
N ASN A 311 -4.70 -19.93 -12.42
CA ASN A 311 -5.12 -19.22 -13.64
C ASN A 311 -5.90 -17.93 -13.35
N GLY A 312 -6.08 -17.61 -12.06
CA GLY A 312 -6.84 -16.43 -11.63
C GLY A 312 -8.33 -16.49 -11.94
N PHE A 313 -8.87 -17.68 -12.24
CA PHE A 313 -10.29 -17.90 -12.45
C PHE A 313 -10.85 -18.91 -11.44
N PHE A 314 -11.79 -18.48 -10.61
CA PHE A 314 -12.43 -19.32 -9.61
C PHE A 314 -13.43 -20.27 -10.31
N ASP A 315 -12.92 -21.39 -10.73
CA ASP A 315 -13.66 -22.45 -11.43
C ASP A 315 -14.18 -23.52 -10.45
N ASP A 316 -14.81 -24.56 -10.98
CA ASP A 316 -15.30 -25.68 -10.19
C ASP A 316 -14.17 -26.42 -9.45
N MET A 317 -12.98 -26.53 -10.04
CA MET A 317 -11.82 -27.17 -9.40
C MET A 317 -11.36 -26.38 -8.20
N THR A 318 -11.29 -25.05 -8.33
CA THR A 318 -10.96 -24.14 -7.22
C THR A 318 -12.00 -24.26 -6.10
N ARG A 319 -13.29 -24.24 -6.43
CA ARG A 319 -14.37 -24.40 -5.45
C ARG A 319 -14.26 -25.73 -4.69
N ASP A 320 -14.02 -26.83 -5.41
CA ASP A 320 -13.94 -28.17 -4.81
C ASP A 320 -12.70 -28.30 -3.89
N ALA A 321 -11.60 -27.65 -4.25
CA ALA A 321 -10.43 -27.53 -3.35
C ALA A 321 -10.75 -26.70 -2.10
N VAL A 322 -11.52 -25.61 -2.23
CA VAL A 322 -12.00 -24.83 -1.10
C VAL A 322 -12.92 -25.64 -0.18
N PHE A 323 -13.87 -26.38 -0.72
CA PHE A 323 -14.69 -27.32 0.07
C PHE A 323 -13.84 -28.31 0.87
N THR A 324 -12.86 -28.91 0.20
CA THR A 324 -11.96 -29.87 0.83
C THR A 324 -11.15 -29.22 1.96
N PHE A 325 -10.62 -28.02 1.70
CA PHE A 325 -9.87 -27.27 2.69
C PHE A 325 -10.74 -26.87 3.90
N GLN A 326 -11.91 -26.29 3.65
CA GLN A 326 -12.85 -25.89 4.71
C GLN A 326 -13.22 -27.08 5.60
N ASN A 327 -13.53 -28.22 5.01
CA ASN A 327 -13.84 -29.45 5.75
C ASN A 327 -12.64 -29.92 6.61
N ALA A 328 -11.43 -29.89 6.05
CA ALA A 328 -10.21 -30.32 6.74
C ALA A 328 -9.86 -29.41 7.94
N TYR A 329 -10.18 -28.11 7.84
CA TYR A 329 -9.86 -27.13 8.88
C TYR A 329 -11.06 -26.76 9.78
N GLY A 330 -12.19 -27.48 9.67
CA GLY A 330 -13.37 -27.27 10.51
C GLY A 330 -14.09 -25.94 10.27
N LEU A 331 -13.94 -25.37 9.09
CA LEU A 331 -14.62 -24.14 8.69
C LEU A 331 -16.02 -24.44 8.13
N PRO A 332 -16.93 -23.45 8.07
CA PRO A 332 -18.18 -23.59 7.31
C PRO A 332 -17.90 -23.99 5.86
N VAL A 333 -18.43 -25.12 5.42
CA VAL A 333 -18.17 -25.70 4.09
C VAL A 333 -19.10 -25.05 3.07
N THR A 334 -18.74 -23.86 2.58
CA THR A 334 -19.52 -23.03 1.66
C THR A 334 -19.01 -23.10 0.23
N GLY A 335 -17.75 -23.51 0.01
CA GLY A 335 -17.07 -23.41 -1.28
C GLY A 335 -16.74 -21.97 -1.68
N GLU A 336 -17.00 -21.01 -0.81
CA GLU A 336 -16.63 -19.61 -0.98
C GLU A 336 -15.46 -19.27 -0.04
N ILE A 337 -14.62 -18.35 -0.47
CA ILE A 337 -13.53 -17.86 0.36
C ILE A 337 -13.96 -16.52 0.95
N ASN A 338 -14.47 -16.57 2.16
CA ASN A 338 -14.66 -15.42 3.02
C ASN A 338 -13.36 -15.07 3.75
N LEU A 339 -13.39 -14.02 4.56
CA LEU A 339 -12.23 -13.53 5.30
C LEU A 339 -11.59 -14.62 6.17
N GLU A 340 -12.38 -15.38 6.88
CA GLU A 340 -11.92 -16.46 7.77
C GLU A 340 -11.25 -17.60 6.98
N THR A 341 -11.87 -18.02 5.88
CA THR A 341 -11.33 -19.06 4.99
C THR A 341 -10.01 -18.58 4.38
N TYR A 342 -9.95 -17.36 3.87
CA TYR A 342 -8.73 -16.81 3.27
C TYR A 342 -7.55 -16.82 4.23
N TYR A 343 -7.71 -16.26 5.42
CA TYR A 343 -6.60 -16.20 6.38
C TYR A 343 -6.27 -17.55 6.99
N THR A 344 -7.20 -18.50 7.03
CA THR A 344 -6.89 -19.88 7.43
C THR A 344 -6.04 -20.56 6.36
N ILE A 345 -6.34 -20.36 5.07
CA ILE A 345 -5.52 -20.84 3.96
C ILE A 345 -4.11 -20.22 4.03
N GLU A 346 -4.03 -18.89 4.16
CA GLU A 346 -2.77 -18.17 4.24
C GLU A 346 -1.92 -18.63 5.44
N ARG A 347 -2.54 -18.82 6.60
CA ARG A 347 -1.88 -19.33 7.80
C ARG A 347 -1.34 -20.75 7.58
N ALA A 348 -2.18 -21.66 7.07
CA ALA A 348 -1.77 -23.03 6.78
C ALA A 348 -0.59 -23.08 5.81
N TYR A 349 -0.60 -22.24 4.78
CA TYR A 349 0.53 -22.07 3.87
C TYR A 349 1.80 -21.62 4.62
N LYS A 350 1.73 -20.57 5.43
CA LYS A 350 2.89 -20.05 6.19
C LYS A 350 3.44 -21.04 7.19
N GLU A 351 2.57 -21.76 7.90
CA GLU A 351 2.97 -22.81 8.83
C GLU A 351 3.67 -23.95 8.09
N THR A 352 3.15 -24.36 6.93
CA THR A 352 3.78 -25.39 6.10
C THR A 352 5.14 -24.93 5.58
N VAL A 353 5.26 -23.70 5.08
CA VAL A 353 6.55 -23.11 4.66
C VAL A 353 7.55 -23.06 5.83
N ALA A 354 7.10 -22.68 7.03
CA ALA A 354 7.96 -22.62 8.22
C ALA A 354 8.48 -23.99 8.66
N GLN A 355 7.75 -25.07 8.36
CA GLN A 355 8.14 -26.46 8.68
C GLN A 355 9.05 -27.09 7.62
N LEU A 356 9.20 -26.46 6.45
CA LEU A 356 10.09 -26.97 5.42
C LEU A 356 11.53 -27.07 5.93
N PRO A 357 12.30 -28.10 5.50
CA PRO A 357 13.71 -28.20 5.79
C PRO A 357 14.49 -26.93 5.45
N ALA A 358 15.58 -26.67 6.15
CA ALA A 358 16.33 -25.41 6.00
C ALA A 358 16.83 -25.16 4.56
N ASN A 359 17.11 -26.22 3.80
CA ASN A 359 17.48 -26.12 2.38
C ASN A 359 16.33 -25.65 1.48
N TYR A 360 15.08 -25.79 1.89
CA TYR A 360 13.91 -25.22 1.21
C TYR A 360 13.58 -23.80 1.68
N ARG A 361 14.08 -23.40 2.87
CA ARG A 361 13.86 -22.04 3.39
C ARG A 361 14.96 -21.05 3.02
N SER A 362 16.15 -21.54 2.80
CA SER A 362 17.33 -20.76 2.39
C SER A 362 18.01 -21.46 1.22
N ALA A 363 17.52 -21.29 0.02
CA ALA A 363 18.31 -21.58 -1.17
C ALA A 363 19.53 -20.66 -1.11
N ILE A 364 20.72 -21.28 -1.13
CA ILE A 364 21.99 -20.61 -0.91
C ILE A 364 22.15 -19.47 -1.92
N GLY A 365 22.06 -18.23 -1.45
CA GLY A 365 22.36 -17.02 -2.20
C GLY A 365 21.17 -16.27 -2.81
N GLU A 366 20.04 -16.93 -3.10
CA GLU A 366 18.90 -16.29 -3.78
C GLU A 366 17.59 -16.61 -3.03
N PRO A 367 17.14 -15.70 -2.15
CA PRO A 367 15.91 -15.90 -1.41
C PRO A 367 14.69 -15.91 -2.33
N TYR A 368 13.73 -16.79 -2.05
CA TYR A 368 12.44 -16.76 -2.75
C TYR A 368 11.77 -15.40 -2.58
N PRO A 369 11.28 -14.76 -3.67
CA PRO A 369 10.76 -13.38 -3.63
C PRO A 369 9.41 -13.24 -2.90
N GLY A 370 8.85 -14.34 -2.38
CA GLY A 370 7.58 -14.31 -1.65
C GLY A 370 6.34 -14.14 -2.54
N ARG A 371 6.51 -14.21 -3.86
CA ARG A 371 5.44 -14.16 -4.85
C ARG A 371 5.71 -15.19 -5.94
N PHE A 372 4.63 -15.59 -6.67
CA PHE A 372 4.80 -16.39 -7.87
C PHE A 372 5.49 -15.62 -8.96
N LEU A 373 6.23 -16.38 -9.76
CA LEU A 373 6.56 -15.92 -11.10
C LEU A 373 5.74 -16.72 -12.11
N VAL A 374 4.99 -16.01 -12.94
CA VAL A 374 4.11 -16.58 -13.97
C VAL A 374 4.37 -15.92 -15.33
N GLU A 375 3.84 -16.52 -16.37
CA GLU A 375 3.92 -15.97 -17.73
C GLU A 375 3.35 -14.54 -17.77
N GLY A 376 4.17 -13.60 -18.27
CA GLY A 376 3.87 -12.16 -18.29
C GLY A 376 4.67 -11.34 -17.29
N ASP A 377 5.22 -11.96 -16.24
CA ASP A 377 6.06 -11.29 -15.26
C ASP A 377 7.36 -10.76 -15.87
N ARG A 378 7.88 -9.68 -15.23
CA ARG A 378 9.13 -9.04 -15.62
C ARG A 378 9.91 -8.62 -14.38
N GLY A 379 11.23 -8.62 -14.48
CA GLY A 379 12.10 -8.11 -13.40
C GLY A 379 13.35 -8.94 -13.18
N GLU A 380 14.08 -8.57 -12.14
CA GLU A 380 15.36 -9.20 -11.81
C GLU A 380 15.17 -10.63 -11.31
N GLU A 381 14.11 -10.91 -10.55
CA GLU A 381 13.81 -12.26 -10.07
C GLU A 381 13.59 -13.25 -11.24
N VAL A 382 12.90 -12.77 -12.29
CA VAL A 382 12.70 -13.57 -13.52
C VAL A 382 14.04 -13.82 -14.19
N ARG A 383 14.90 -12.81 -14.29
CA ARG A 383 16.23 -12.93 -14.91
C ARG A 383 17.11 -13.91 -14.15
N VAL A 384 17.11 -13.82 -12.84
CA VAL A 384 17.86 -14.73 -11.95
C VAL A 384 17.47 -16.18 -12.22
N ILE A 385 16.18 -16.49 -12.17
CA ILE A 385 15.71 -17.87 -12.34
C ILE A 385 15.93 -18.39 -13.77
N GLN A 386 15.79 -17.54 -14.77
CA GLN A 386 16.14 -17.88 -16.17
C GLN A 386 17.61 -18.25 -16.29
N GLY A 387 18.51 -17.51 -15.61
CA GLY A 387 19.94 -17.81 -15.59
C GLY A 387 20.22 -19.20 -14.99
N TYR A 388 19.50 -19.60 -13.96
CA TYR A 388 19.62 -20.93 -13.38
C TYR A 388 19.04 -22.01 -14.30
N LEU A 389 17.86 -21.79 -14.90
CA LEU A 389 17.27 -22.71 -15.88
C LEU A 389 18.18 -22.92 -17.09
N SER A 390 18.81 -21.87 -17.60
CA SER A 390 19.79 -21.96 -18.68
C SER A 390 21.06 -22.76 -18.30
N ARG A 391 21.48 -22.72 -17.04
CA ARG A 391 22.57 -23.61 -16.57
C ARG A 391 22.12 -25.06 -16.55
N ILE A 392 20.92 -25.34 -15.99
CA ILE A 392 20.36 -26.69 -15.91
C ILE A 392 20.21 -27.28 -17.31
N SER A 393 19.74 -26.54 -18.30
CA SER A 393 19.53 -27.02 -19.67
C SER A 393 20.81 -27.52 -20.35
N ARG A 394 21.99 -27.05 -19.94
CA ARG A 394 23.31 -27.51 -20.48
C ARG A 394 23.62 -28.94 -20.09
N THR A 395 23.14 -29.40 -18.95
CA THR A 395 23.39 -30.75 -18.43
C THR A 395 22.15 -31.64 -18.47
N ASP A 396 20.98 -31.03 -18.60
CA ASP A 396 19.69 -31.71 -18.71
C ASP A 396 18.94 -31.26 -19.97
N PRO A 397 19.09 -31.98 -21.10
CA PRO A 397 18.43 -31.66 -22.37
C PRO A 397 16.90 -31.71 -22.34
N ALA A 398 16.30 -32.31 -21.31
CA ALA A 398 14.85 -32.30 -21.14
C ALA A 398 14.31 -30.94 -20.71
N ILE A 399 15.16 -30.07 -20.15
CA ILE A 399 14.81 -28.68 -19.79
C ILE A 399 15.18 -27.77 -20.97
N PRO A 400 14.21 -27.11 -21.62
CA PRO A 400 14.49 -26.17 -22.68
C PRO A 400 15.41 -25.03 -22.24
N ASP A 401 16.36 -24.63 -23.07
CA ASP A 401 17.19 -23.46 -22.80
C ASP A 401 16.37 -22.17 -22.80
N VAL A 402 16.72 -21.25 -21.92
CA VAL A 402 15.98 -20.00 -21.68
C VAL A 402 16.94 -18.83 -21.66
N ALA A 403 16.64 -17.79 -22.46
CA ALA A 403 17.37 -16.54 -22.39
C ALA A 403 17.08 -15.81 -21.06
N ALA A 404 18.12 -15.33 -20.38
CA ALA A 404 17.98 -14.56 -19.16
C ALA A 404 17.68 -13.07 -19.47
N ASP A 405 16.53 -12.81 -20.07
CA ASP A 405 16.10 -11.48 -20.52
C ASP A 405 15.25 -10.74 -19.49
N GLY A 406 14.86 -11.43 -18.40
CA GLY A 406 14.00 -10.88 -17.35
C GLY A 406 12.53 -10.79 -17.74
N ILE A 407 12.09 -11.51 -18.78
CA ILE A 407 10.70 -11.59 -19.21
C ILE A 407 10.23 -13.04 -19.13
N PHE A 408 9.27 -13.33 -18.24
CA PHE A 408 8.68 -14.65 -18.15
C PHE A 408 7.77 -14.92 -19.36
N GLY A 409 8.36 -15.34 -20.44
CA GLY A 409 7.67 -15.64 -21.69
C GLY A 409 7.30 -17.12 -21.82
N PRO A 410 6.67 -17.52 -22.96
CA PRO A 410 6.29 -18.92 -23.22
C PRO A 410 7.48 -19.89 -23.17
N GLN A 411 8.70 -19.43 -23.45
CA GLN A 411 9.91 -20.26 -23.41
C GLN A 411 10.28 -20.59 -21.95
N THR A 412 10.25 -19.58 -21.08
CA THR A 412 10.48 -19.76 -19.63
C THR A 412 9.42 -20.72 -19.06
N LYS A 413 8.13 -20.51 -19.40
CA LYS A 413 7.05 -21.40 -18.98
C LYS A 413 7.28 -22.86 -19.37
N ARG A 414 7.69 -23.09 -20.63
CA ARG A 414 7.99 -24.49 -21.08
C ARG A 414 9.12 -25.13 -20.29
N ALA A 415 10.15 -24.37 -19.94
CA ALA A 415 11.25 -24.89 -19.13
C ALA A 415 10.79 -25.22 -17.71
N VAL A 416 9.92 -24.40 -17.13
CA VAL A 416 9.32 -24.66 -15.82
C VAL A 416 8.42 -25.89 -15.84
N VAL A 417 7.55 -26.03 -16.84
CA VAL A 417 6.69 -27.21 -17.01
C VAL A 417 7.54 -28.50 -17.14
N ALA A 418 8.61 -28.42 -17.91
CA ALA A 418 9.51 -29.58 -18.04
C ALA A 418 10.18 -29.97 -16.70
N LEU A 419 10.55 -28.96 -15.90
CA LEU A 419 11.08 -29.18 -14.54
C LEU A 419 10.01 -29.78 -13.63
N GLN A 420 8.80 -29.21 -13.62
CA GLN A 420 7.67 -29.69 -12.83
C GLN A 420 7.36 -31.17 -13.13
N LYS A 421 7.37 -31.52 -14.39
CA LYS A 421 7.21 -32.93 -14.82
C LYS A 421 8.26 -33.86 -14.21
N GLN A 422 9.53 -33.43 -14.15
CA GLN A 422 10.59 -34.23 -13.53
C GLN A 422 10.47 -34.31 -12.01
N LEU A 423 9.89 -33.27 -11.38
CA LEU A 423 9.63 -33.23 -9.94
C LEU A 423 8.40 -34.06 -9.57
N GLY A 424 7.58 -34.48 -10.54
CA GLY A 424 6.31 -35.17 -10.29
C GLY A 424 5.26 -34.28 -9.62
N VAL A 425 5.33 -32.96 -9.88
CA VAL A 425 4.40 -31.97 -9.38
C VAL A 425 3.49 -31.48 -10.50
N GLU A 426 2.50 -30.65 -10.18
CA GLU A 426 1.57 -30.12 -11.19
C GLU A 426 2.30 -29.28 -12.24
N GLU A 427 2.04 -29.56 -13.52
CA GLU A 427 2.64 -28.89 -14.67
C GLU A 427 1.92 -27.58 -15.01
N ASN A 428 1.79 -26.66 -14.04
CA ASN A 428 1.09 -25.37 -14.19
C ASN A 428 1.95 -24.26 -14.83
N GLY A 429 3.27 -24.47 -14.88
CA GLY A 429 4.21 -23.51 -15.46
C GLY A 429 4.46 -22.27 -14.59
N ALA A 430 4.06 -22.26 -13.33
CA ALA A 430 4.35 -21.22 -12.36
C ALA A 430 5.59 -21.61 -11.53
N ILE A 431 6.38 -20.63 -11.12
CA ILE A 431 7.49 -20.82 -10.20
C ILE A 431 7.05 -20.38 -8.82
N GLY A 432 6.79 -21.37 -7.97
CA GLY A 432 6.56 -21.17 -6.55
C GLY A 432 7.82 -21.44 -5.72
N PRO A 433 7.70 -21.49 -4.37
CA PRO A 433 8.86 -21.71 -3.50
C PRO A 433 9.52 -23.08 -3.73
N VAL A 434 8.78 -24.10 -4.15
CA VAL A 434 9.36 -25.42 -4.42
C VAL A 434 10.18 -25.39 -5.71
N GLU A 435 9.60 -24.90 -6.80
CA GLU A 435 10.31 -24.74 -8.08
C GLU A 435 11.50 -23.81 -7.95
N TRP A 436 11.34 -22.68 -7.25
CA TRP A 436 12.42 -21.73 -7.01
C TRP A 436 13.64 -22.42 -6.37
N VAL A 437 13.42 -23.11 -5.28
CA VAL A 437 14.51 -23.81 -4.56
C VAL A 437 15.14 -24.90 -5.42
N GLU A 438 14.33 -25.73 -6.08
CA GLU A 438 14.84 -26.80 -6.93
C GLU A 438 15.65 -26.27 -8.12
N ILE A 439 15.20 -25.20 -8.76
CA ILE A 439 15.93 -24.53 -9.85
C ILE A 439 17.29 -24.04 -9.35
N ILE A 440 17.35 -23.38 -8.20
CA ILE A 440 18.60 -22.85 -7.64
C ILE A 440 19.53 -24.01 -7.21
N LEU A 441 19.00 -25.01 -6.51
CA LEU A 441 19.79 -26.17 -6.07
C LEU A 441 20.38 -26.94 -7.26
N ARG A 442 19.60 -27.18 -8.29
CA ARG A 442 20.06 -27.87 -9.51
C ARG A 442 21.07 -27.04 -10.28
N GLY A 443 20.75 -25.75 -10.48
CA GLY A 443 21.63 -24.83 -11.21
C GLY A 443 22.93 -24.46 -10.49
N ASN A 444 23.03 -24.69 -9.19
CA ASN A 444 24.29 -24.58 -8.42
C ASN A 444 25.14 -25.87 -8.44
N ARG A 445 24.57 -27.00 -8.86
CA ARG A 445 25.30 -28.28 -8.99
C ARG A 445 25.96 -28.46 -10.35
N VAL A 446 25.64 -27.58 -11.28
CA VAL A 446 26.14 -27.50 -12.65
C VAL A 446 27.11 -26.34 -12.78
#